data_506a3de5bcd7c41f68b7a0bf3459ea08
#
_entry.id   506a3de5bcd7c41f68b7a0bf3459ea08
#
_cell.length_a   1.000
_cell.length_b   1.000
_cell.length_c   1.000
_cell.angle_alpha   90.00
_cell.angle_beta   90.00
_cell.angle_gamma   90.00
#
_symmetry.space_group_name_H-M   'P 1'
#
loop_
_entity.id
_entity.type
_entity.pdbx_description
1 polymer ?
#
loop_
_entity_poly.entity_id
_entity_poly.type
_entity_poly.pdbx_seq_one_letter_code
_entity_poly.pdbx_strand_id
1 'polypeptide(L)'
;MADDGVENSGYDSDEYKDVRKIRQGTKVRMEANGGVYLVPINVNGLDLKFIFDTGASSICISSAEATVMVRQGQITEDDILGQQQFQDATGRVSVGTIVNLKTVEIGGIVLHNVEATVVDNIQAPLLLGQTALAKFGKISIDYDNLTIEFN
;
A
#
# COMPACT_ATOMS: atom_id res chain seq x y z
N MET A 1 -22.34 18.11 17.72
CA MET A 1 -21.69 17.96 17.58
C MET A 1 -21.18 17.75 17.28
N ALA A 2 -21.04 17.89 17.17
CA ALA A 2 -20.40 17.56 16.57
C ALA A 2 -19.96 17.34 16.26
N ASP A 3 -19.91 17.50 16.26
CA ASP A 3 -19.34 17.27 15.70
C ASP A 3 -18.81 17.18 15.40
N ASP A 4 -18.95 17.58 15.47
CA ASP A 4 -18.32 17.58 15.01
C ASP A 4 -17.74 17.51 14.52
N GLY A 5 -17.75 17.81 14.43
CA GLY A 5 -16.94 17.78 13.85
C GLY A 5 -16.63 18.11 13.35
N VAL A 6 -16.53 18.38 13.22
CA VAL A 6 -15.99 18.71 12.79
C VAL A 6 -15.71 19.15 12.24
N GLU A 7 -15.67 19.34 11.92
CA GLU A 7 -15.30 19.73 11.48
C GLU A 7 -14.70 20.06 10.77
N ASN A 8 -14.42 20.25 10.46
CA ASN A 8 -13.69 20.48 9.95
C ASN A 8 -13.04 20.82 9.33
N SER A 9 -13.33 21.08 9.39
CA SER A 9 -12.15 21.52 8.84
C SER A 9 -11.98 21.42 7.34
N GLY A 10 -11.91 22.18 6.72
CA GLY A 10 -11.80 22.44 5.38
C GLY A 10 -11.23 21.42 4.43
N TYR A 11 -10.91 20.29 4.80
CA TYR A 11 -10.49 19.37 3.83
C TYR A 11 -11.48 18.25 3.75
N ASP A 12 -11.41 17.61 2.95
CA ASP A 12 -12.01 16.53 2.28
C ASP A 12 -12.67 15.54 3.18
N SER A 13 -13.54 16.04 4.06
CA SER A 13 -14.33 15.20 4.95
C SER A 13 -15.26 14.28 4.16
N ASP A 14 -15.74 14.70 2.98
CA ASP A 14 -16.64 13.88 2.19
C ASP A 14 -15.92 12.71 1.55
N GLU A 15 -14.74 12.94 1.00
CA GLU A 15 -13.90 11.87 0.46
C GLU A 15 -13.54 10.86 1.54
N TYR A 16 -13.19 11.34 2.72
CA TYR A 16 -12.86 10.50 3.84
C TYR A 16 -14.04 9.64 4.29
N LYS A 17 -15.24 10.22 4.32
CA LYS A 17 -16.46 9.49 4.64
C LYS A 17 -16.76 8.40 3.62
N ASP A 18 -16.55 8.70 2.34
CA ASP A 18 -16.81 7.74 1.27
C ASP A 18 -15.86 6.54 1.36
N VAL A 19 -14.60 6.78 1.66
CA VAL A 19 -13.61 5.71 1.87
C VAL A 19 -14.03 4.82 3.03
N ARG A 20 -14.42 5.40 4.15
CA ARG A 20 -14.91 4.64 5.30
C ARG A 20 -16.11 3.77 4.95
N LYS A 21 -17.05 4.35 4.23
CA LYS A 21 -18.29 3.69 3.87
C LYS A 21 -18.03 2.49 2.98
N ILE A 22 -17.13 2.63 2.00
CA ILE A 22 -16.80 1.57 1.06
C ILE A 22 -16.09 0.43 1.76
N ARG A 23 -15.13 0.74 2.63
CA ARG A 23 -14.30 -0.29 3.24
C ARG A 23 -15.02 -1.10 4.32
N GLN A 24 -16.12 -0.59 4.86
CA GLN A 24 -16.84 -1.29 5.91
C GLN A 24 -17.46 -2.57 5.36
N GLY A 25 -16.96 -3.71 5.83
CA GLY A 25 -17.42 -5.00 5.37
C GLY A 25 -16.90 -5.45 4.01
N THR A 26 -15.99 -4.67 3.41
CA THR A 26 -15.40 -5.04 2.11
C THR A 26 -14.45 -6.22 2.30
N LYS A 27 -14.61 -7.24 1.48
CA LYS A 27 -13.77 -8.43 1.53
C LYS A 27 -12.91 -8.52 0.28
N VAL A 28 -11.64 -8.86 0.47
CA VAL A 28 -10.69 -9.06 -0.62
C VAL A 28 -10.12 -10.46 -0.52
N ARG A 29 -10.09 -11.16 -1.64
CA ARG A 29 -9.58 -12.52 -1.68
C ARG A 29 -8.06 -12.52 -1.76
N MET A 30 -7.44 -13.39 -0.95
CA MET A 30 -6.01 -13.64 -1.00
C MET A 30 -5.72 -14.91 -1.77
N GLU A 31 -4.48 -15.05 -2.20
CA GLU A 31 -3.98 -16.25 -2.84
C GLU A 31 -2.81 -16.80 -2.01
N ALA A 32 -2.91 -18.05 -1.54
CA ALA A 32 -1.81 -18.67 -0.81
C ALA A 32 -0.78 -19.19 -1.79
N ASN A 33 0.49 -18.86 -1.54
CA ASN A 33 1.58 -19.27 -2.44
C ASN A 33 2.86 -19.38 -1.65
N GLY A 34 3.34 -20.62 -1.43
CA GLY A 34 4.65 -20.87 -0.85
C GLY A 34 4.84 -20.30 0.56
N GLY A 35 3.81 -20.32 1.38
CA GLY A 35 3.90 -19.81 2.75
C GLY A 35 3.61 -18.34 2.90
N VAL A 36 3.31 -17.64 1.82
CA VAL A 36 2.89 -16.25 1.85
C VAL A 36 1.50 -16.10 1.26
N TYR A 37 0.87 -14.96 1.52
CA TYR A 37 -0.46 -14.65 1.01
C TYR A 37 -0.36 -13.44 0.10
N LEU A 38 -0.85 -13.58 -1.13
CA LEU A 38 -0.81 -12.55 -2.14
C LEU A 38 -2.15 -11.83 -2.21
N VAL A 39 -2.10 -10.53 -2.30
CA VAL A 39 -3.28 -9.67 -2.39
C VAL A 39 -3.22 -8.88 -3.69
N PRO A 40 -4.29 -8.88 -4.50
CA PRO A 40 -4.30 -8.08 -5.71
C PRO A 40 -4.46 -6.60 -5.35
N ILE A 41 -3.57 -5.79 -5.88
CA ILE A 41 -3.53 -4.35 -5.62
C ILE A 41 -3.28 -3.65 -6.94
N ASN A 42 -4.05 -2.61 -7.20
CA ASN A 42 -3.80 -1.73 -8.34
C ASN A 42 -2.99 -0.53 -7.86
N VAL A 43 -1.81 -0.36 -8.41
CA VAL A 43 -0.93 0.75 -8.05
C VAL A 43 -0.75 1.62 -9.28
N ASN A 44 -1.19 2.87 -9.19
CA ASN A 44 -1.08 3.85 -10.28
C ASN A 44 -1.64 3.31 -11.62
N GLY A 45 -2.69 2.50 -11.54
CA GLY A 45 -3.31 1.90 -12.72
C GLY A 45 -2.73 0.56 -13.14
N LEU A 46 -1.71 0.07 -12.46
CA LEU A 46 -1.06 -1.20 -12.79
C LEU A 46 -1.51 -2.29 -11.81
N ASP A 47 -2.04 -3.40 -12.33
CA ASP A 47 -2.47 -4.52 -11.50
C ASP A 47 -1.28 -5.38 -11.09
N LEU A 48 -1.08 -5.51 -9.79
CA LEU A 48 0.03 -6.25 -9.20
C LEU A 48 -0.48 -7.14 -8.09
N LYS A 49 0.36 -8.10 -7.68
CA LYS A 49 0.09 -8.93 -6.51
C LYS A 49 1.15 -8.67 -5.47
N PHE A 50 0.72 -8.27 -4.28
CA PHE A 50 1.62 -7.96 -3.18
C PHE A 50 1.51 -9.01 -2.10
N ILE A 51 2.64 -9.31 -1.46
CA ILE A 51 2.64 -10.15 -0.26
C ILE A 51 2.06 -9.33 0.89
N PHE A 52 1.03 -9.87 1.54
CA PHE A 52 0.47 -9.29 2.75
C PHE A 52 1.47 -9.53 3.89
N ASP A 53 2.14 -8.48 4.33
CA ASP A 53 3.26 -8.61 5.27
C ASP A 53 3.16 -7.57 6.38
N THR A 54 2.59 -7.98 7.52
CA THR A 54 2.47 -7.12 8.69
C THR A 54 3.82 -6.86 9.36
N GLY A 55 4.85 -7.63 9.00
CA GLY A 55 6.20 -7.40 9.50
C GLY A 55 6.97 -6.34 8.73
N ALA A 56 6.50 -5.97 7.55
CA ALA A 56 7.11 -4.89 6.77
C ALA A 56 6.56 -3.55 7.22
N SER A 57 7.40 -2.52 7.26
CA SER A 57 6.95 -1.19 7.72
C SER A 57 6.22 -0.42 6.63
N SER A 58 6.56 -0.61 5.37
CA SER A 58 5.98 0.17 4.27
C SER A 58 5.65 -0.73 3.08
N ILE A 59 5.01 -0.13 2.08
CA ILE A 59 4.91 -0.78 0.77
C ILE A 59 6.30 -0.84 0.17
N CYS A 60 6.70 -2.01 -0.29
CA CYS A 60 7.97 -2.18 -0.99
C CYS A 60 7.71 -2.60 -2.42
N ILE A 61 8.40 -1.96 -3.36
CA ILE A 61 8.35 -2.30 -4.78
C ILE A 61 9.76 -2.58 -5.27
N SER A 62 9.89 -3.48 -6.22
CA SER A 62 11.18 -3.73 -6.84
C SER A 62 11.53 -2.60 -7.82
N SER A 63 12.82 -2.49 -8.13
CA SER A 63 13.27 -1.52 -9.13
C SER A 63 12.70 -1.83 -10.52
N ALA A 64 12.36 -3.09 -10.78
CA ALA A 64 11.77 -3.46 -12.06
C ALA A 64 10.39 -2.85 -12.24
N GLU A 65 9.50 -2.98 -11.26
CA GLU A 65 8.15 -2.40 -11.33
C GLU A 65 8.21 -0.88 -11.32
N ALA A 66 9.10 -0.31 -10.51
CA ALA A 66 9.28 1.14 -10.47
C ALA A 66 9.72 1.68 -11.84
N THR A 67 10.62 0.97 -12.51
CA THR A 67 11.08 1.35 -13.85
C THR A 67 9.93 1.37 -14.84
N VAL A 68 9.06 0.36 -14.81
CA VAL A 68 7.87 0.32 -15.67
C VAL A 68 6.98 1.52 -15.39
N MET A 69 6.73 1.84 -14.14
CA MET A 69 5.89 2.98 -13.76
C MET A 69 6.48 4.31 -14.20
N VAL A 70 7.80 4.46 -14.09
CA VAL A 70 8.48 5.67 -14.56
C VAL A 70 8.35 5.80 -16.08
N ARG A 71 8.57 4.73 -16.79
CA ARG A 71 8.48 4.75 -18.26
C ARG A 71 7.07 5.06 -18.75
N GLN A 72 6.06 4.64 -18.03
CA GLN A 72 4.67 4.89 -18.38
C GLN A 72 4.16 6.24 -17.84
N GLY A 73 5.00 7.01 -17.16
CA GLY A 73 4.62 8.30 -16.62
C GLY A 73 3.78 8.21 -15.35
N GLN A 74 3.67 7.04 -14.74
CA GLN A 74 2.90 6.85 -13.52
C GLN A 74 3.65 7.30 -12.29
N ILE A 75 4.97 7.25 -12.32
CA ILE A 75 5.84 7.87 -11.33
C ILE A 75 6.63 8.94 -12.05
N THR A 76 6.51 10.18 -11.58
CA THR A 76 7.22 11.32 -12.15
C THR A 76 8.32 11.75 -11.20
N GLU A 77 9.15 12.68 -11.64
CA GLU A 77 10.21 13.24 -10.83
C GLU A 77 9.70 13.85 -9.53
N ASP A 78 8.50 14.45 -9.58
CA ASP A 78 7.87 15.03 -8.40
C ASP A 78 7.47 13.98 -7.37
N ASP A 79 7.29 12.74 -7.80
CA ASP A 79 6.91 11.65 -6.91
C ASP A 79 8.10 11.04 -6.19
N ILE A 80 9.32 11.37 -6.58
CA ILE A 80 10.53 10.87 -5.95
C ILE A 80 10.85 11.75 -4.76
N LEU A 81 10.72 11.20 -3.55
CA LEU A 81 10.79 11.98 -2.32
C LEU A 81 12.18 11.98 -1.69
N GLY A 82 13.05 11.04 -2.07
CA GLY A 82 14.40 10.96 -1.54
C GLY A 82 14.87 9.53 -1.37
N GLN A 83 15.97 9.38 -0.66
CA GLN A 83 16.56 8.08 -0.37
C GLN A 83 16.62 7.87 1.13
N GLN A 84 16.58 6.62 1.54
CA GLN A 84 16.64 6.23 2.94
C GLN A 84 17.45 4.96 3.08
N GLN A 85 18.25 4.87 4.14
CA GLN A 85 18.97 3.66 4.47
C GLN A 85 18.08 2.72 5.28
N PHE A 86 18.20 1.44 4.99
CA PHE A 86 17.49 0.39 5.70
C PHE A 86 18.50 -0.64 6.20
N GLN A 87 18.25 -1.17 7.37
CA GLN A 87 19.05 -2.23 7.95
C GLN A 87 18.15 -3.45 8.14
N ASP A 88 18.58 -4.60 7.58
CA ASP A 88 17.83 -5.83 7.76
C ASP A 88 18.25 -6.55 9.06
N ALA A 89 17.61 -7.70 9.32
CA ALA A 89 17.85 -8.45 10.55
C ALA A 89 19.28 -8.96 10.67
N THR A 90 20.03 -9.04 9.57
CA THR A 90 21.44 -9.48 9.58
C THR A 90 22.41 -8.32 9.80
N GLY A 91 21.90 -7.08 9.91
CA GLY A 91 22.73 -5.90 10.04
C GLY A 91 23.19 -5.30 8.71
N ARG A 92 22.75 -5.89 7.60
CA ARG A 92 23.11 -5.41 6.27
C ARG A 92 22.38 -4.10 5.98
N VAL A 93 23.12 -3.11 5.50
CA VAL A 93 22.55 -1.80 5.16
C VAL A 93 22.33 -1.73 3.66
N SER A 94 21.16 -1.28 3.26
CA SER A 94 20.83 -1.02 1.87
C SER A 94 20.16 0.35 1.75
N VAL A 95 20.15 0.89 0.54
CA VAL A 95 19.52 2.19 0.25
C VAL A 95 18.29 1.94 -0.59
N GLY A 96 17.17 2.52 -0.18
CA GLY A 96 15.94 2.52 -0.96
C GLY A 96 15.56 3.93 -1.36
N THR A 97 14.77 4.03 -2.41
CA THR A 97 14.23 5.30 -2.87
C THR A 97 12.77 5.41 -2.40
N ILE A 98 12.45 6.50 -1.73
CA ILE A 98 11.09 6.76 -1.27
C ILE A 98 10.34 7.45 -2.40
N VAL A 99 9.19 6.89 -2.75
CA VAL A 99 8.35 7.45 -3.82
C VAL A 99 6.92 7.63 -3.31
N ASN A 100 6.23 8.55 -3.94
CA ASN A 100 4.80 8.75 -3.72
C ASN A 100 4.03 7.95 -4.77
N LEU A 101 3.18 7.04 -4.32
CA LEU A 101 2.24 6.36 -5.20
C LEU A 101 0.94 7.16 -5.23
N LYS A 102 0.55 7.61 -6.40
CA LYS A 102 -0.63 8.48 -6.53
C LYS A 102 -1.90 7.77 -6.10
N THR A 103 -2.05 6.50 -6.49
CA THR A 103 -3.20 5.70 -6.08
C THR A 103 -2.78 4.28 -5.73
N VAL A 104 -3.40 3.75 -4.69
CA VAL A 104 -3.28 2.34 -4.29
C VAL A 104 -4.69 1.85 -4.05
N GLU A 105 -5.13 0.90 -4.85
CA GLU A 105 -6.50 0.40 -4.77
C GLU A 105 -6.53 -1.05 -4.35
N ILE A 106 -7.30 -1.34 -3.31
CA ILE A 106 -7.50 -2.71 -2.81
C ILE A 106 -9.00 -2.90 -2.63
N GLY A 107 -9.57 -3.86 -3.36
CA GLY A 107 -10.99 -4.20 -3.22
C GLY A 107 -11.92 -3.03 -3.51
N GLY A 108 -11.55 -2.14 -4.40
CA GLY A 108 -12.36 -0.96 -4.72
C GLY A 108 -12.13 0.22 -3.80
N ILE A 109 -11.34 0.05 -2.75
CA ILE A 109 -10.98 1.14 -1.85
C ILE A 109 -9.72 1.80 -2.39
N VAL A 110 -9.78 3.09 -2.69
CA VAL A 110 -8.66 3.83 -3.27
C VAL A 110 -8.02 4.71 -2.21
N LEU A 111 -6.73 4.49 -1.99
CA LEU A 111 -5.91 5.38 -1.19
C LEU A 111 -5.13 6.30 -2.11
N HIS A 112 -4.95 7.54 -1.72
CA HIS A 112 -4.22 8.54 -2.49
C HIS A 112 -2.93 8.91 -1.79
N ASN A 113 -1.87 9.11 -2.57
CA ASN A 113 -0.59 9.61 -2.08
C ASN A 113 -0.02 8.75 -0.96
N VAL A 114 0.29 7.52 -1.30
CA VAL A 114 0.84 6.55 -0.36
C VAL A 114 2.33 6.43 -0.59
N GLU A 115 3.12 6.58 0.47
CA GLU A 115 4.57 6.41 0.35
C GLU A 115 4.93 4.94 0.21
N ALA A 116 5.90 4.69 -0.67
CA ALA A 116 6.45 3.37 -0.88
C ALA A 116 7.96 3.44 -0.97
N THR A 117 8.62 2.32 -0.73
CA THR A 117 10.06 2.18 -0.85
C THR A 117 10.37 1.36 -2.09
N VAL A 118 11.17 1.93 -2.98
CA VAL A 118 11.72 1.19 -4.12
C VAL A 118 13.05 0.59 -3.69
N VAL A 119 13.11 -0.74 -3.69
CA VAL A 119 14.32 -1.47 -3.33
C VAL A 119 15.14 -1.70 -4.60
N ASP A 120 16.43 -1.40 -4.55
CA ASP A 120 17.30 -1.56 -5.71
C ASP A 120 17.66 -3.05 -5.89
N ASN A 121 16.67 -3.81 -6.26
CA ASN A 121 16.78 -5.24 -6.54
C ASN A 121 15.61 -5.62 -7.45
N ILE A 122 15.90 -6.05 -8.66
CA ILE A 122 14.85 -6.39 -9.64
C ILE A 122 14.03 -7.61 -9.22
N GLN A 123 14.56 -8.42 -8.29
CA GLN A 123 13.88 -9.61 -7.81
C GLN A 123 13.26 -9.43 -6.42
N ALA A 124 13.29 -8.21 -5.88
CA ALA A 124 12.69 -7.96 -4.58
C ALA A 124 11.19 -8.24 -4.64
N PRO A 125 10.62 -8.87 -3.61
CA PRO A 125 9.19 -9.10 -3.58
C PRO A 125 8.43 -7.80 -3.38
N LEU A 126 7.19 -7.77 -3.89
CA LEU A 126 6.28 -6.68 -3.62
C LEU A 126 5.64 -6.92 -2.26
N LEU A 127 5.81 -5.99 -1.33
CA LEU A 127 5.32 -6.14 0.05
C LEU A 127 4.28 -5.08 0.37
N LEU A 128 3.17 -5.51 0.94
CA LEU A 128 2.14 -4.61 1.48
C LEU A 128 2.37 -4.51 2.99
N GLY A 129 2.99 -3.43 3.43
CA GLY A 129 3.40 -3.26 4.81
C GLY A 129 2.47 -2.39 5.64
N GLN A 130 2.89 -2.12 6.86
CA GLN A 130 2.05 -1.53 7.89
C GLN A 130 1.60 -0.10 7.61
N THR A 131 2.44 0.72 6.98
CA THR A 131 2.06 2.12 6.74
C THR A 131 0.83 2.23 5.84
N ALA A 132 0.68 1.32 4.88
CA ALA A 132 -0.51 1.27 4.05
C ALA A 132 -1.67 0.59 4.77
N LEU A 133 -1.40 -0.54 5.45
CA LEU A 133 -2.44 -1.29 6.15
C LEU A 133 -3.10 -0.45 7.24
N ALA A 134 -2.33 0.37 7.92
CA ALA A 134 -2.85 1.25 8.97
C ALA A 134 -3.88 2.25 8.45
N LYS A 135 -3.79 2.62 7.18
CA LYS A 135 -4.75 3.56 6.58
C LYS A 135 -6.15 2.97 6.45
N PHE A 136 -6.26 1.65 6.49
CA PHE A 136 -7.56 0.96 6.46
C PHE A 136 -8.19 0.82 7.85
N GLY A 137 -7.43 1.13 8.90
CA GLY A 137 -7.92 1.04 10.27
C GLY A 137 -7.96 -0.39 10.76
N LYS A 138 -9.15 -0.96 10.87
CA LYS A 138 -9.32 -2.29 11.41
C LYS A 138 -9.44 -3.31 10.27
N ILE A 139 -8.63 -4.37 10.34
CA ILE A 139 -8.58 -5.41 9.32
C ILE A 139 -8.76 -6.76 10.01
N SER A 140 -9.61 -7.60 9.45
CA SER A 140 -9.79 -9.00 9.88
C SER A 140 -9.25 -9.92 8.79
N ILE A 141 -8.52 -10.95 9.21
CA ILE A 141 -7.94 -11.92 8.29
C ILE A 141 -8.59 -13.28 8.54
N ASP A 142 -9.08 -13.89 7.49
CA ASP A 142 -9.67 -15.23 7.53
C ASP A 142 -8.79 -16.15 6.68
N TYR A 143 -7.97 -16.95 7.35
CA TYR A 143 -7.07 -17.87 6.65
C TYR A 143 -7.76 -19.10 6.08
N ASP A 144 -8.90 -19.44 6.62
CA ASP A 144 -9.68 -20.59 6.10
C ASP A 144 -10.34 -20.26 4.77
N ASN A 145 -10.87 -19.06 4.66
CA ASN A 145 -11.53 -18.60 3.44
C ASN A 145 -10.62 -17.76 2.55
N LEU A 146 -9.40 -17.50 2.97
CA LEU A 146 -8.40 -16.69 2.25
C LEU A 146 -8.96 -15.33 1.89
N THR A 147 -9.47 -14.61 2.92
CA THR A 147 -10.00 -13.26 2.72
C THR A 147 -9.46 -12.30 3.76
N ILE A 148 -9.39 -11.04 3.35
CA ILE A 148 -9.15 -9.91 4.24
C ILE A 148 -10.43 -9.07 4.23
N GLU A 149 -10.91 -8.72 5.40
CA GLU A 149 -12.08 -7.86 5.52
C GLU A 149 -11.69 -6.55 6.17
N PHE A 150 -12.12 -5.46 5.56
CA PHE A 150 -11.91 -4.11 6.09
C PHE A 150 -13.16 -3.70 6.87
N ASN A 151 -12.95 -3.43 8.16
CA ASN A 151 -14.06 -3.17 9.09
C ASN A 151 -14.25 -1.70 9.42
#